data_68f616a0609d1753b52ac648e54ce2ab
#
_entry.id   68f616a0609d1753b52ac648e54ce2ab
#
_cell.length_a   1.000
_cell.length_b   1.000
_cell.length_c   1.000
_cell.angle_alpha   90.00
_cell.angle_beta   90.00
_cell.angle_gamma   90.00
#
_symmetry.space_group_name_H-M   'P 1'
#
loop_
_entity.id
_entity.type
_entity.pdbx_description
1 polymer ?
#
loop_
_entity_poly.entity_id
_entity_poly.type
_entity_poly.pdbx_seq_one_letter_code
_entity_poly.pdbx_strand_id
1 'polypeptide(L)'
;MSEGMRFLLDCHVASKEGKCSVKVADVKDFWNGQKEIRILDPNITACREKRDLMKQYRETGALLDFTQGLDIRCLNDEDIEDINHMRLRALHFAWDNPQDDLEGKFRRFAERFRRKSNIGMVYCLTNFNSTMKQNLYRINTLRSLGYDPYVMIYNKPSAPQEVIDLQRWCNNKIIFKKCPNFADYVPTRKQK
;
A
#
# COMPACT_ATOMS: atom_id res chain seq x y z
N MET A 1 20.80 13.76 7.19
CA MET A 1 20.16 12.42 7.22
C MET A 1 19.10 12.43 6.13
N SER A 2 19.23 11.56 5.13
CA SER A 2 18.29 11.52 3.98
C SER A 2 16.91 11.06 4.43
N GLU A 3 15.84 11.61 3.83
CA GLU A 3 14.43 11.30 4.15
C GLU A 3 14.11 9.79 4.11
N GLY A 4 14.84 8.99 3.33
CA GLY A 4 14.68 7.54 3.28
C GLY A 4 15.04 6.79 4.57
N MET A 5 15.74 7.42 5.51
CA MET A 5 16.23 6.76 6.72
C MET A 5 15.21 6.79 7.88
N ARG A 6 14.16 7.63 7.82
CA ARG A 6 13.12 7.69 8.87
C ARG A 6 12.14 6.52 8.87
N PHE A 7 11.92 5.90 7.71
CA PHE A 7 10.93 4.81 7.56
C PHE A 7 11.42 3.44 8.04
N LEU A 8 12.74 3.29 8.23
CA LEU A 8 13.35 2.01 8.62
C LEU A 8 13.36 1.77 10.13
N LEU A 9 13.01 2.78 10.94
CA LEU A 9 13.10 2.67 12.40
C LEU A 9 12.00 1.79 13.03
N ASP A 10 10.87 1.61 12.36
CA ASP A 10 9.74 0.83 12.89
C ASP A 10 9.51 -0.51 12.15
N CYS A 11 10.29 -0.79 11.11
CA CYS A 11 10.18 -2.04 10.35
C CYS A 11 11.23 -3.06 10.76
N HIS A 12 10.81 -4.15 11.38
CA HIS A 12 11.69 -5.26 11.74
C HIS A 12 12.41 -5.90 10.55
N VAL A 13 11.88 -5.77 9.33
CA VAL A 13 12.48 -6.29 8.10
C VAL A 13 13.80 -5.60 7.83
N ALA A 14 13.87 -4.27 7.95
CA ALA A 14 15.10 -3.50 7.70
C ALA A 14 16.24 -3.86 8.65
N SER A 15 15.94 -4.30 9.87
CA SER A 15 16.96 -4.76 10.82
C SER A 15 17.52 -6.15 10.49
N LYS A 16 16.73 -6.97 9.77
CA LYS A 16 17.10 -8.35 9.39
C LYS A 16 17.72 -8.45 7.99
N GLU A 17 17.20 -7.67 7.04
CA GLU A 17 17.52 -7.79 5.62
C GLU A 17 18.41 -6.65 5.09
N GLY A 18 18.80 -5.71 5.96
CA GLY A 18 19.66 -4.58 5.59
C GLY A 18 18.89 -3.33 5.15
N LYS A 19 19.64 -2.24 4.91
CA LYS A 19 19.10 -0.90 4.68
C LYS A 19 18.70 -0.61 3.23
N CYS A 20 19.10 -1.46 2.28
CA CYS A 20 18.87 -1.23 0.85
C CYS A 20 18.37 -2.51 0.20
N SER A 21 17.35 -2.38 -0.64
CA SER A 21 16.94 -3.47 -1.53
C SER A 21 17.97 -3.63 -2.64
N VAL A 22 18.45 -4.84 -2.85
CA VAL A 22 19.41 -5.20 -3.91
C VAL A 22 18.86 -6.35 -4.74
N LYS A 23 19.11 -6.32 -6.04
CA LYS A 23 18.79 -7.44 -6.91
C LYS A 23 19.75 -8.60 -6.63
N VAL A 24 19.23 -9.77 -6.30
CA VAL A 24 20.01 -10.97 -6.00
C VAL A 24 20.00 -11.99 -7.14
N ALA A 25 18.99 -11.94 -8.02
CA ALA A 25 18.84 -12.86 -9.16
C ALA A 25 17.98 -12.21 -10.25
N ASP A 26 18.03 -12.75 -11.45
CA ASP A 26 17.10 -12.43 -12.52
C ASP A 26 15.80 -13.22 -12.36
N VAL A 27 14.65 -12.63 -12.80
CA VAL A 27 13.35 -13.29 -12.75
C VAL A 27 13.37 -14.63 -13.49
N LYS A 28 14.09 -14.73 -14.61
CA LYS A 28 14.26 -15.96 -15.39
C LYS A 28 14.91 -17.10 -14.63
N ASP A 29 15.68 -16.81 -13.57
CA ASP A 29 16.41 -17.83 -12.81
C ASP A 29 15.46 -18.67 -11.92
N PHE A 30 14.25 -18.15 -11.62
CA PHE A 30 13.25 -18.84 -10.81
C PHE A 30 11.87 -18.93 -11.47
N TRP A 31 11.65 -18.26 -12.62
CA TRP A 31 10.39 -18.34 -13.36
C TRP A 31 10.50 -19.34 -14.52
N ASN A 32 9.63 -20.34 -14.54
CA ASN A 32 9.55 -21.39 -15.54
C ASN A 32 8.17 -21.42 -16.23
N GLY A 33 7.62 -20.26 -16.59
CA GLY A 33 6.32 -20.18 -17.27
C GLY A 33 5.10 -20.22 -16.35
N GLN A 34 5.26 -20.00 -15.04
CA GLN A 34 4.12 -19.90 -14.12
C GLN A 34 3.19 -18.76 -14.55
N LYS A 35 1.87 -19.02 -14.47
CA LYS A 35 0.83 -18.07 -14.88
C LYS A 35 0.65 -16.91 -13.90
N GLU A 36 1.04 -17.10 -12.65
CA GLU A 36 0.95 -16.11 -11.56
C GLU A 36 2.30 -16.04 -10.84
N ILE A 37 2.70 -14.81 -10.48
CA ILE A 37 3.87 -14.54 -9.66
C ILE A 37 3.43 -13.68 -8.49
N ARG A 38 3.69 -14.14 -7.27
CA ARG A 38 3.55 -13.34 -6.06
C ARG A 38 4.92 -12.78 -5.68
N ILE A 39 5.02 -11.46 -5.67
CA ILE A 39 6.24 -10.73 -5.40
C ILE A 39 6.27 -10.41 -3.90
N LEU A 40 7.24 -11.00 -3.20
CA LEU A 40 7.40 -10.89 -1.75
C LEU A 40 8.57 -10.00 -1.34
N ASP A 41 9.16 -9.30 -2.31
CA ASP A 41 10.23 -8.34 -2.04
C ASP A 41 9.74 -7.23 -1.11
N PRO A 42 10.45 -6.92 -0.02
CA PRO A 42 9.97 -5.96 0.99
C PRO A 42 9.77 -4.55 0.42
N ASN A 43 10.61 -4.13 -0.53
CA ASN A 43 10.47 -2.86 -1.24
C ASN A 43 11.22 -2.88 -2.58
N ILE A 44 10.64 -3.51 -3.58
CA ILE A 44 11.21 -3.57 -4.93
C ILE A 44 11.42 -2.16 -5.54
N THR A 45 10.57 -1.19 -5.17
CA THR A 45 10.64 0.17 -5.72
C THR A 45 11.83 0.98 -5.22
N ALA A 46 12.42 0.58 -4.09
CA ALA A 46 13.65 1.18 -3.55
C ALA A 46 14.93 0.49 -4.08
N CYS A 47 14.80 -0.60 -4.84
CA CYS A 47 15.94 -1.27 -5.46
C CYS A 47 16.55 -0.38 -6.55
N ARG A 48 17.89 -0.35 -6.60
CA ARG A 48 18.61 0.40 -7.64
C ARG A 48 18.30 -0.12 -9.03
N GLU A 49 18.19 -1.44 -9.17
CA GLU A 49 17.90 -2.15 -10.41
C GLU A 49 16.40 -2.34 -10.65
N LYS A 50 15.54 -1.59 -9.97
CA LYS A 50 14.06 -1.75 -10.07
C LYS A 50 13.54 -1.77 -11.50
N ARG A 51 14.08 -0.93 -12.40
CA ARG A 51 13.62 -0.85 -13.80
C ARG A 51 13.90 -2.13 -14.57
N ASP A 52 15.06 -2.71 -14.35
CA ASP A 52 15.41 -3.99 -14.95
C ASP A 52 14.48 -5.10 -14.42
N LEU A 53 14.25 -5.15 -13.12
CA LEU A 53 13.30 -6.11 -12.51
C LEU A 53 11.86 -5.91 -13.02
N MET A 54 11.37 -4.67 -13.07
CA MET A 54 10.04 -4.36 -13.59
C MET A 54 9.87 -4.81 -15.04
N LYS A 55 10.90 -4.57 -15.88
CA LYS A 55 10.93 -5.04 -17.26
C LYS A 55 10.86 -6.57 -17.33
N GLN A 56 11.68 -7.27 -16.55
CA GLN A 56 11.69 -8.73 -16.50
C GLN A 56 10.32 -9.29 -16.07
N TYR A 57 9.71 -8.75 -15.01
CA TYR A 57 8.35 -9.15 -14.58
C TYR A 57 7.31 -8.93 -15.69
N ARG A 58 7.36 -7.80 -16.39
CA ARG A 58 6.47 -7.52 -17.51
C ARG A 58 6.64 -8.54 -18.64
N GLU A 59 7.88 -8.91 -18.96
CA GLU A 59 8.22 -9.86 -20.03
C GLU A 59 7.75 -11.29 -19.74
N THR A 60 7.52 -11.67 -18.48
CA THR A 60 6.92 -12.97 -18.14
C THR A 60 5.51 -13.11 -18.66
N GLY A 61 4.75 -12.02 -18.83
CA GLY A 61 3.31 -12.05 -19.13
C GLY A 61 2.45 -12.69 -18.03
N ALA A 62 3.04 -13.04 -16.89
CA ALA A 62 2.33 -13.62 -15.75
C ALA A 62 1.41 -12.59 -15.07
N LEU A 63 0.44 -13.08 -14.30
CA LEU A 63 -0.40 -12.26 -13.44
C LEU A 63 0.38 -11.93 -12.16
N LEU A 64 0.70 -10.65 -11.95
CA LEU A 64 1.59 -10.20 -10.89
C LEU A 64 0.80 -9.71 -9.67
N ASP A 65 1.22 -10.13 -8.49
CA ASP A 65 0.71 -9.68 -7.20
C ASP A 65 1.86 -9.08 -6.36
N PHE A 66 1.87 -7.76 -6.22
CA PHE A 66 2.85 -7.04 -5.40
C PHE A 66 2.41 -7.05 -3.92
N THR A 67 2.46 -8.22 -3.32
CA THR A 67 1.89 -8.52 -1.99
C THR A 67 2.48 -7.66 -0.87
N GLN A 68 3.80 -7.42 -0.89
CA GLN A 68 4.49 -6.62 0.15
C GLN A 68 4.35 -5.10 -0.07
N GLY A 69 3.89 -4.72 -1.25
CA GLY A 69 3.60 -3.33 -1.59
C GLY A 69 4.71 -2.61 -2.32
N LEU A 70 4.31 -1.49 -2.89
CA LEU A 70 5.16 -0.55 -3.60
C LEU A 70 5.27 0.74 -2.78
N ASP A 71 6.45 1.31 -2.68
CA ASP A 71 6.62 2.63 -2.07
C ASP A 71 6.26 3.71 -3.09
N ILE A 72 5.11 4.36 -2.87
CA ILE A 72 4.59 5.41 -3.77
C ILE A 72 5.58 6.59 -3.93
N ARG A 73 6.46 6.81 -2.95
CA ARG A 73 7.47 7.88 -2.99
C ARG A 73 8.56 7.61 -4.01
N CYS A 74 8.85 6.33 -4.26
CA CYS A 74 9.89 5.86 -5.16
C CYS A 74 9.44 5.69 -6.61
N LEU A 75 8.13 5.84 -6.89
CA LEU A 75 7.59 5.70 -8.24
C LEU A 75 7.66 7.02 -9.02
N ASN A 76 8.20 6.95 -10.23
CA ASN A 76 8.17 8.01 -11.21
C ASN A 76 7.18 7.68 -12.35
N ASP A 77 7.07 8.57 -13.36
CA ASP A 77 6.13 8.38 -14.47
C ASP A 77 6.45 7.17 -15.34
N GLU A 78 7.73 6.87 -15.51
CA GLU A 78 8.17 5.73 -16.29
C GLU A 78 7.86 4.41 -15.56
N ASP A 79 8.02 4.39 -14.23
CA ASP A 79 7.63 3.24 -13.40
C ASP A 79 6.11 2.99 -13.48
N ILE A 80 5.29 4.05 -13.48
CA ILE A 80 3.83 3.93 -13.62
C ILE A 80 3.47 3.39 -15.01
N GLU A 81 4.18 3.82 -16.05
CA GLU A 81 3.94 3.32 -17.40
C GLU A 81 4.36 1.84 -17.52
N ASP A 82 5.47 1.43 -16.92
CA ASP A 82 5.85 0.01 -16.85
C ASP A 82 4.76 -0.82 -16.14
N ILE A 83 4.25 -0.33 -15.00
CA ILE A 83 3.16 -0.97 -14.26
C ILE A 83 1.87 -1.05 -15.12
N ASN A 84 1.56 -0.03 -15.93
CA ASN A 84 0.42 -0.03 -16.84
C ASN A 84 0.48 -1.15 -17.90
N HIS A 85 1.67 -1.61 -18.25
CA HIS A 85 1.89 -2.70 -19.21
C HIS A 85 1.95 -4.09 -18.58
N MET A 86 1.85 -4.19 -17.26
CA MET A 86 1.83 -5.45 -16.53
C MET A 86 0.42 -6.02 -16.42
N ARG A 87 0.33 -7.34 -16.37
CA ARG A 87 -0.90 -8.03 -15.95
C ARG A 87 -0.93 -8.07 -14.42
N LEU A 88 -1.76 -7.23 -13.81
CA LEU A 88 -1.80 -7.06 -12.36
C LEU A 88 -2.99 -7.79 -11.73
N ARG A 89 -2.71 -8.56 -10.69
CA ARG A 89 -3.72 -9.09 -9.76
C ARG A 89 -4.05 -8.05 -8.71
N ALA A 90 -3.04 -7.56 -7.99
CA ALA A 90 -3.19 -6.57 -6.93
C ALA A 90 -1.97 -5.66 -6.86
N LEU A 91 -2.22 -4.43 -6.45
CA LEU A 91 -1.21 -3.47 -6.02
C LEU A 91 -1.49 -3.12 -4.56
N HIS A 92 -0.42 -3.06 -3.78
CA HIS A 92 -0.47 -2.64 -2.39
C HIS A 92 0.48 -1.47 -2.18
N PHE A 93 0.07 -0.55 -1.32
CA PHE A 93 0.83 0.63 -0.91
C PHE A 93 0.67 0.84 0.59
N ALA A 94 1.40 1.79 1.16
CA ALA A 94 1.24 2.19 2.54
C ALA A 94 1.26 3.71 2.68
N TRP A 95 0.45 4.22 3.62
CA TRP A 95 0.49 5.60 4.12
C TRP A 95 0.45 5.54 5.65
N ASP A 96 1.53 5.09 6.25
CA ASP A 96 1.59 4.79 7.68
C ASP A 96 1.85 6.04 8.52
N ASN A 97 2.78 6.88 8.10
CA ASN A 97 3.10 8.11 8.82
C ASN A 97 2.16 9.26 8.39
N PRO A 98 1.34 9.80 9.31
CA PRO A 98 0.43 10.90 9.01
C PRO A 98 1.12 12.25 8.73
N GLN A 99 2.42 12.36 9.02
CA GLN A 99 3.22 13.56 8.72
C GLN A 99 3.77 13.55 7.29
N ASP A 100 3.71 12.40 6.58
CA ASP A 100 4.15 12.32 5.21
C ASP A 100 3.09 12.93 4.28
N ASP A 101 3.47 13.94 3.50
CA ASP A 101 2.60 14.49 2.46
C ASP A 101 2.66 13.58 1.21
N LEU A 102 1.80 12.56 1.20
CA LEU A 102 1.72 11.61 0.09
C LEU A 102 0.52 11.83 -0.83
N GLU A 103 -0.39 12.76 -0.51
CA GLU A 103 -1.58 12.99 -1.34
C GLU A 103 -1.22 13.26 -2.80
N GLY A 104 -0.26 14.17 -3.05
CA GLY A 104 0.19 14.49 -4.41
C GLY A 104 0.77 13.28 -5.15
N LYS A 105 1.46 12.37 -4.45
CA LYS A 105 2.00 11.13 -5.03
C LYS A 105 0.90 10.14 -5.39
N PHE A 106 -0.07 9.92 -4.50
CA PHE A 106 -1.22 9.06 -4.76
C PHE A 106 -2.09 9.63 -5.90
N ARG A 107 -2.32 10.94 -5.92
CA ARG A 107 -3.06 11.63 -6.99
C ARG A 107 -2.37 11.42 -8.34
N ARG A 108 -1.06 11.69 -8.43
CA ARG A 108 -0.27 11.50 -9.66
C ARG A 108 -0.36 10.06 -10.17
N PHE A 109 -0.23 9.07 -9.29
CA PHE A 109 -0.36 7.67 -9.67
C PHE A 109 -1.77 7.37 -10.19
N ALA A 110 -2.83 7.79 -9.47
CA ALA A 110 -4.22 7.57 -9.85
C ALA A 110 -4.57 8.20 -11.21
N GLU A 111 -4.02 9.38 -11.51
CA GLU A 111 -4.23 10.07 -12.79
C GLU A 111 -3.61 9.32 -13.97
N ARG A 112 -2.42 8.77 -13.79
CA ARG A 112 -1.62 8.10 -14.83
C ARG A 112 -1.90 6.60 -14.96
N PHE A 113 -2.35 5.97 -13.89
CA PHE A 113 -2.65 4.54 -13.91
C PHE A 113 -3.92 4.27 -14.71
N ARG A 114 -3.83 3.35 -15.69
CA ARG A 114 -4.92 3.11 -16.65
C ARG A 114 -6.14 2.42 -16.05
N ARG A 115 -5.94 1.55 -15.05
CA ARG A 115 -7.04 0.89 -14.35
C ARG A 115 -7.64 1.85 -13.31
N LYS A 116 -8.78 2.46 -13.61
CA LYS A 116 -9.43 3.47 -12.76
C LYS A 116 -10.31 2.91 -11.65
N SER A 117 -10.78 1.68 -11.78
CA SER A 117 -11.52 1.01 -10.71
C SER A 117 -10.60 0.09 -9.93
N ASN A 118 -10.56 0.26 -8.61
CA ASN A 118 -9.71 -0.52 -7.72
C ASN A 118 -8.21 -0.39 -8.10
N ILE A 119 -7.68 0.82 -7.93
CA ILE A 119 -6.29 1.14 -8.24
C ILE A 119 -5.33 0.27 -7.42
N GLY A 120 -5.65 0.06 -6.14
CA GLY A 120 -4.86 -0.76 -5.23
C GLY A 120 -5.29 -0.55 -3.78
N MET A 121 -4.85 -1.45 -2.91
CA MET A 121 -5.05 -1.34 -1.47
C MET A 121 -3.95 -0.46 -0.86
N VAL A 122 -4.33 0.42 0.07
CA VAL A 122 -3.37 1.25 0.80
C VAL A 122 -3.51 1.00 2.30
N TYR A 123 -2.48 0.44 2.90
CA TYR A 123 -2.40 0.27 4.34
C TYR A 123 -2.24 1.61 5.04
N CYS A 124 -3.02 1.84 6.09
CA CYS A 124 -2.97 3.04 6.92
C CYS A 124 -2.78 2.63 8.38
N LEU A 125 -1.58 2.84 8.92
CA LEU A 125 -1.31 2.58 10.34
C LEU A 125 -2.00 3.63 11.20
N THR A 126 -2.68 3.18 12.25
CA THR A 126 -3.40 3.99 13.24
C THR A 126 -3.00 3.61 14.66
N ASN A 127 -3.37 4.42 15.64
CA ASN A 127 -3.06 4.19 17.06
C ASN A 127 -1.56 4.14 17.39
N PHE A 128 -0.71 4.78 16.60
CA PHE A 128 0.73 4.90 16.87
C PHE A 128 1.11 6.38 17.08
N ASN A 129 1.16 7.16 16.01
CA ASN A 129 1.53 8.57 16.03
C ASN A 129 0.51 9.46 15.28
N SER A 130 -0.74 9.02 15.22
CA SER A 130 -1.79 9.67 14.43
C SER A 130 -3.02 10.01 15.27
N THR A 131 -3.62 11.16 15.01
CA THR A 131 -4.93 11.55 15.52
C THR A 131 -6.05 10.98 14.66
N MET A 132 -7.28 10.91 15.20
CA MET A 132 -8.47 10.50 14.42
C MET A 132 -8.68 11.39 13.19
N LYS A 133 -8.48 12.71 13.31
CA LYS A 133 -8.56 13.64 12.18
C LYS A 133 -7.60 13.27 11.06
N GLN A 134 -6.35 12.95 11.37
CA GLN A 134 -5.34 12.53 10.40
C GLN A 134 -5.66 11.17 9.78
N ASN A 135 -6.22 10.24 10.56
CA ASN A 135 -6.64 8.94 10.06
C ASN A 135 -7.77 9.10 9.03
N LEU A 136 -8.81 9.86 9.36
CA LEU A 136 -9.94 10.13 8.46
C LEU A 136 -9.50 10.90 7.21
N TYR A 137 -8.57 11.85 7.35
CA TYR A 137 -8.01 12.56 6.21
C TYR A 137 -7.37 11.59 5.20
N ARG A 138 -6.46 10.73 5.65
CA ARG A 138 -5.79 9.74 4.77
C ARG A 138 -6.80 8.80 4.10
N ILE A 139 -7.73 8.25 4.89
CA ILE A 139 -8.75 7.31 4.39
C ILE A 139 -9.64 7.98 3.33
N ASN A 140 -10.14 9.18 3.61
CA ASN A 140 -11.05 9.89 2.70
C ASN A 140 -10.33 10.35 1.43
N THR A 141 -9.09 10.82 1.55
CA THR A 141 -8.23 11.18 0.41
C THR A 141 -8.03 9.96 -0.50
N LEU A 142 -7.60 8.83 0.04
CA LEU A 142 -7.38 7.60 -0.72
C LEU A 142 -8.67 7.14 -1.41
N ARG A 143 -9.79 7.16 -0.68
CA ARG A 143 -11.10 6.81 -1.23
C ARG A 143 -11.49 7.72 -2.40
N SER A 144 -11.31 9.03 -2.27
CA SER A 144 -11.65 10.00 -3.32
C SER A 144 -10.80 9.82 -4.59
N LEU A 145 -9.59 9.29 -4.45
CA LEU A 145 -8.67 8.98 -5.54
C LEU A 145 -8.90 7.57 -6.16
N GLY A 146 -9.84 6.79 -5.63
CA GLY A 146 -10.17 5.45 -6.15
C GLY A 146 -9.33 4.30 -5.60
N TYR A 147 -8.57 4.54 -4.54
CA TYR A 147 -7.89 3.49 -3.79
C TYR A 147 -8.81 2.82 -2.79
N ASP A 148 -8.33 1.70 -2.28
CA ASP A 148 -8.98 0.90 -1.26
C ASP A 148 -8.21 0.98 0.06
N PRO A 149 -8.53 1.94 0.95
CA PRO A 149 -7.82 2.08 2.21
C PRO A 149 -8.09 0.87 3.11
N TYR A 150 -7.05 0.47 3.85
CA TYR A 150 -7.11 -0.61 4.82
C TYR A 150 -6.46 -0.18 6.14
N VAL A 151 -7.24 -0.09 7.20
CA VAL A 151 -6.78 0.37 8.52
C VAL A 151 -6.09 -0.75 9.26
N MET A 152 -4.84 -0.52 9.63
CA MET A 152 -4.06 -1.34 10.54
C MET A 152 -3.95 -0.63 11.88
N ILE A 153 -4.21 -1.35 12.98
CA ILE A 153 -4.15 -0.78 14.33
C ILE A 153 -2.86 -1.24 15.01
N TYR A 154 -1.99 -0.29 15.36
CA TYR A 154 -0.85 -0.57 16.21
C TYR A 154 -1.34 -0.93 17.62
N ASN A 155 -0.80 -2.01 18.20
CA ASN A 155 -1.17 -2.50 19.52
C ASN A 155 -2.71 -2.52 19.75
N LYS A 156 -3.42 -3.26 18.91
CA LYS A 156 -4.89 -3.33 18.91
C LYS A 156 -5.54 -3.60 20.29
N PRO A 157 -4.94 -4.40 21.20
CA PRO A 157 -5.51 -4.61 22.54
C PRO A 157 -5.65 -3.33 23.37
N SER A 158 -4.78 -2.34 23.16
CA SER A 158 -4.81 -1.04 23.88
C SER A 158 -5.51 0.07 23.09
N ALA A 159 -6.05 -0.24 21.91
CA ALA A 159 -6.62 0.78 21.04
C ALA A 159 -7.95 1.33 21.57
N PRO A 160 -8.20 2.64 21.50
CA PRO A 160 -9.49 3.23 21.77
C PRO A 160 -10.60 2.62 20.91
N GLN A 161 -11.82 2.52 21.48
CA GLN A 161 -12.95 1.93 20.77
C GLN A 161 -13.24 2.64 19.43
N GLU A 162 -13.05 3.93 19.37
CA GLU A 162 -13.25 4.72 18.14
C GLU A 162 -12.31 4.26 17.01
N VAL A 163 -11.07 3.91 17.31
CA VAL A 163 -10.11 3.38 16.33
C VAL A 163 -10.50 1.97 15.87
N ILE A 164 -11.05 1.15 16.78
CA ILE A 164 -11.58 -0.17 16.43
C ILE A 164 -12.79 -0.03 15.50
N ASP A 165 -13.68 0.92 15.80
CA ASP A 165 -14.85 1.21 14.98
C ASP A 165 -14.45 1.77 13.60
N LEU A 166 -13.41 2.62 13.55
CA LEU A 166 -12.81 3.09 12.29
C LEU A 166 -12.31 1.93 11.43
N GLN A 167 -11.59 0.97 12.03
CA GLN A 167 -11.11 -0.22 11.32
C GLN A 167 -12.30 -1.03 10.76
N ARG A 168 -13.34 -1.26 11.56
CA ARG A 168 -14.53 -1.99 11.12
C ARG A 168 -15.23 -1.30 9.97
N TRP A 169 -15.43 0.01 10.07
CA TRP A 169 -16.03 0.81 9.01
C TRP A 169 -15.22 0.77 7.72
N CYS A 170 -13.92 1.03 7.79
CA CYS A 170 -13.05 1.12 6.63
C CYS A 170 -12.82 -0.24 5.95
N ASN A 171 -12.51 -1.29 6.74
CA ASN A 171 -12.08 -2.58 6.20
C ASN A 171 -13.25 -3.46 5.73
N ASN A 172 -14.49 -3.17 6.18
CA ASN A 172 -15.67 -3.83 5.65
C ASN A 172 -16.15 -3.11 4.38
N LYS A 173 -15.87 -3.69 3.22
CA LYS A 173 -16.16 -3.08 1.91
C LYS A 173 -17.62 -2.75 1.68
N ILE A 174 -18.55 -3.52 2.26
CA ILE A 174 -19.99 -3.26 2.14
C ILE A 174 -20.35 -2.03 2.96
N ILE A 175 -19.89 -1.96 4.21
CA ILE A 175 -20.13 -0.82 5.09
C ILE A 175 -19.48 0.43 4.50
N PHE A 176 -18.22 0.35 4.11
CA PHE A 176 -17.46 1.47 3.57
C PHE A 176 -18.10 2.09 2.32
N LYS A 177 -18.73 1.25 1.46
CA LYS A 177 -19.46 1.73 0.29
C LYS A 177 -20.80 2.37 0.64
N LYS A 178 -21.55 1.75 1.57
CA LYS A 178 -22.92 2.19 1.94
C LYS A 178 -22.94 3.38 2.90
N CYS A 179 -21.91 3.54 3.74
CA CYS A 179 -21.78 4.60 4.72
C CYS A 179 -20.57 5.48 4.36
N PRO A 180 -20.75 6.56 3.57
CA PRO A 180 -19.65 7.38 3.10
C PRO A 180 -18.89 8.10 4.21
N ASN A 181 -19.56 8.52 5.25
CA ASN A 181 -18.95 9.28 6.35
C ASN A 181 -18.84 8.40 7.59
N PHE A 182 -17.68 8.41 8.22
CA PHE A 182 -17.49 7.69 9.47
C PHE A 182 -18.40 8.17 10.60
N ALA A 183 -18.75 9.47 10.61
CA ALA A 183 -19.66 10.04 11.60
C ALA A 183 -21.08 9.43 11.56
N ASP A 184 -21.50 8.91 10.40
CA ASP A 184 -22.83 8.28 10.21
C ASP A 184 -22.78 6.78 10.51
N TYR A 185 -21.61 6.24 10.80
CA TYR A 185 -21.44 4.81 11.07
C TYR A 185 -21.88 4.43 12.48
N VAL A 186 -22.90 3.61 12.59
CA VAL A 186 -23.36 3.04 13.85
C VAL A 186 -22.87 1.59 13.97
N PRO A 187 -21.85 1.32 14.81
CA PRO A 187 -21.32 -0.03 14.97
C PRO A 187 -22.32 -0.95 15.68
N THR A 188 -22.63 -2.09 15.09
CA THR A 188 -23.40 -3.14 15.75
C THR A 188 -22.53 -3.75 16.85
N ARG A 189 -22.85 -3.47 18.11
CA ARG A 189 -22.18 -4.07 19.28
C ARG A 189 -22.97 -5.28 19.73
N LYS A 190 -22.32 -6.45 19.86
CA LYS A 190 -22.94 -7.55 20.59
C LYS A 190 -23.12 -7.10 22.05
N GLN A 191 -24.34 -7.10 22.52
CA GLN A 191 -24.60 -7.01 23.95
C GLN A 191 -23.85 -8.18 24.64
N LYS A 192 -22.97 -7.86 25.56
CA LYS A 192 -22.29 -8.86 26.40
C LYS A 192 -23.26 -9.35 27.48
#